data_5389e46b6cac9035bd89f50b0825c453
#
_entry.id   5389e46b6cac9035bd89f50b0825c453
#
_cell.length_a   1.000
_cell.length_b   1.000
_cell.length_c   1.000
_cell.angle_alpha   90.00
_cell.angle_beta   90.00
_cell.angle_gamma   90.00
#
_symmetry.space_group_name_H-M   'P 1'
#
loop_
_entity.id
_entity.type
_entity.pdbx_description
1 polymer ?
#
loop_
_entity_poly.entity_id
_entity_poly.type
_entity_poly.pdbx_seq_one_letter_code
_entity_poly.pdbx_strand_id
1 'polypeptide(L)'
;MHKSSRQAEPTQVIRVISYNLRENHAVGEIVDLVHHNSLDVLCLQECNTAELPDEVGELSLADSTKRNRLGLALYYRKSRFTAVKSGTFALKKSLHDRVLAPAHERLLGTRLIDKQENRELVVASFHAAPLTALNSLRRNQIRAAHGELRVLGDGLPALMVGDYNYPWFKKNLSEHVQENGYDLTLSETRTYTRYKFFSGHFDFATSMGLRIDRVETLKQGQSDHMPILVTADYASRIPATEAI
;
A
#
# COMPACT_ATOMS: atom_id res chain seq x y z
N MET A 1 -12.13 7.52 -47.41
CA MET A 1 -11.12 7.55 -46.33
C MET A 1 -11.83 7.25 -45.00
N HIS A 2 -11.79 5.99 -44.55
CA HIS A 2 -12.36 5.58 -43.26
C HIS A 2 -11.31 5.86 -42.16
N LYS A 3 -11.57 6.86 -41.30
CA LYS A 3 -10.80 7.01 -40.06
C LYS A 3 -11.25 5.88 -39.13
N SER A 4 -10.43 4.84 -38.99
CA SER A 4 -10.56 3.83 -37.96
C SER A 4 -10.31 4.52 -36.63
N SER A 5 -11.36 4.79 -35.87
CA SER A 5 -11.23 5.14 -34.45
C SER A 5 -10.72 3.90 -33.71
N ARG A 6 -9.44 3.85 -33.40
CA ARG A 6 -8.94 2.90 -32.40
C ARG A 6 -9.66 3.19 -31.09
N GLN A 7 -10.64 2.33 -30.76
CA GLN A 7 -11.16 2.27 -29.40
C GLN A 7 -9.95 1.90 -28.52
N ALA A 8 -9.63 2.74 -27.54
CA ALA A 8 -8.66 2.40 -26.51
C ALA A 8 -9.17 1.13 -25.80
N GLU A 9 -8.38 0.06 -25.82
CA GLU A 9 -8.69 -1.11 -25.03
C GLU A 9 -8.83 -0.68 -23.56
N PRO A 10 -9.79 -1.23 -22.81
CA PRO A 10 -9.96 -0.87 -21.40
C PRO A 10 -8.68 -1.23 -20.66
N THR A 11 -8.03 -0.22 -20.07
CA THR A 11 -6.86 -0.41 -19.21
C THR A 11 -7.23 -1.38 -18.09
N GLN A 12 -6.41 -2.41 -17.90
CA GLN A 12 -6.71 -3.43 -16.90
C GLN A 12 -6.31 -2.89 -15.52
N VAL A 13 -7.30 -2.64 -14.67
CA VAL A 13 -7.10 -2.10 -13.32
C VAL A 13 -6.13 -2.94 -12.48
N ILE A 14 -5.40 -2.29 -11.60
CA ILE A 14 -4.50 -2.91 -10.63
C ILE A 14 -5.29 -3.13 -9.33
N ARG A 15 -5.27 -4.35 -8.82
CA ARG A 15 -5.99 -4.74 -7.59
C ARG A 15 -5.00 -5.06 -6.47
N VAL A 16 -5.02 -4.24 -5.43
CA VAL A 16 -4.08 -4.35 -4.31
C VAL A 16 -4.85 -4.52 -3.00
N ILE A 17 -4.57 -5.58 -2.24
CA ILE A 17 -5.04 -5.67 -0.85
C ILE A 17 -3.95 -5.21 0.10
N SER A 18 -4.36 -4.42 1.10
CA SER A 18 -3.58 -4.17 2.31
C SER A 18 -4.28 -4.75 3.52
N TYR A 19 -3.53 -5.45 4.37
CA TYR A 19 -4.07 -6.08 5.57
C TYR A 19 -3.06 -6.08 6.73
N ASN A 20 -3.43 -5.44 7.83
CA ASN A 20 -2.74 -5.58 9.11
C ASN A 20 -3.21 -6.87 9.78
N LEU A 21 -2.31 -7.83 9.98
CA LEU A 21 -2.62 -9.18 10.47
C LEU A 21 -2.78 -9.27 11.99
N ARG A 22 -2.69 -8.16 12.72
CA ARG A 22 -2.78 -8.12 14.18
C ARG A 22 -1.89 -9.18 14.82
N GLU A 23 -0.62 -8.89 14.95
CA GLU A 23 0.37 -9.81 15.53
C GLU A 23 0.35 -11.22 14.87
N ASN A 24 0.16 -11.26 13.56
CA ASN A 24 0.07 -12.48 12.74
C ASN A 24 -1.17 -13.37 12.99
N HIS A 25 -2.16 -12.93 13.78
CA HIS A 25 -3.35 -13.75 14.08
C HIS A 25 -4.18 -14.08 12.84
N ALA A 26 -4.27 -13.14 11.90
CA ALA A 26 -5.07 -13.32 10.68
C ALA A 26 -4.31 -13.95 9.49
N VAL A 27 -3.12 -14.53 9.72
CA VAL A 27 -2.30 -15.10 8.64
C VAL A 27 -3.01 -16.23 7.88
N GLY A 28 -3.87 -16.99 8.54
CA GLY A 28 -4.66 -18.07 7.91
C GLY A 28 -5.67 -17.60 6.87
N GLU A 29 -5.97 -16.31 6.80
CA GLU A 29 -6.99 -15.75 5.89
C GLU A 29 -6.42 -15.28 4.54
N ILE A 30 -5.09 -15.16 4.43
CA ILE A 30 -4.46 -14.53 3.25
C ILE A 30 -4.69 -15.32 1.96
N VAL A 31 -4.75 -16.66 2.03
CA VAL A 31 -5.00 -17.53 0.87
C VAL A 31 -6.39 -17.29 0.31
N ASP A 32 -7.40 -17.26 1.17
CA ASP A 32 -8.78 -16.99 0.78
C ASP A 32 -8.96 -15.58 0.21
N LEU A 33 -8.30 -14.58 0.80
CA LEU A 33 -8.31 -13.22 0.28
C LEU A 33 -7.74 -13.15 -1.14
N VAL A 34 -6.64 -13.86 -1.42
CA VAL A 34 -6.04 -13.91 -2.76
C VAL A 34 -6.98 -14.57 -3.76
N HIS A 35 -7.55 -15.73 -3.42
CA HIS A 35 -8.42 -16.49 -4.31
C HIS A 35 -9.72 -15.75 -4.67
N HIS A 36 -10.37 -15.12 -3.68
CA HIS A 36 -11.67 -14.49 -3.91
C HIS A 36 -11.59 -13.12 -4.59
N ASN A 37 -10.43 -12.46 -4.58
CA ASN A 37 -10.33 -11.07 -5.04
C ASN A 37 -9.50 -10.88 -6.33
N SER A 38 -9.00 -11.92 -6.97
CA SER A 38 -8.18 -11.83 -8.20
C SER A 38 -7.08 -10.77 -8.07
N LEU A 39 -6.27 -10.88 -7.01
CA LEU A 39 -5.30 -9.87 -6.64
C LEU A 39 -4.11 -9.81 -7.57
N ASP A 40 -3.58 -8.62 -7.74
CA ASP A 40 -2.32 -8.34 -8.38
C ASP A 40 -1.18 -8.19 -7.38
N VAL A 41 -1.46 -7.53 -6.23
CA VAL A 41 -0.49 -7.30 -5.16
C VAL A 41 -1.16 -7.47 -3.80
N LEU A 42 -0.43 -8.06 -2.84
CA LEU A 42 -0.84 -8.18 -1.44
C LEU A 42 0.22 -7.52 -0.55
N CYS A 43 -0.19 -6.55 0.24
CA CYS A 43 0.63 -5.81 1.20
C CYS A 43 0.21 -6.16 2.63
N LEU A 44 1.10 -6.77 3.41
CA LEU A 44 0.83 -7.20 4.77
C LEU A 44 1.56 -6.34 5.80
N GLN A 45 0.94 -6.15 6.96
CA GLN A 45 1.52 -5.52 8.13
C GLN A 45 1.34 -6.46 9.33
N GLU A 46 2.21 -6.33 10.33
CA GLU A 46 2.25 -7.14 11.56
C GLU A 46 2.34 -8.65 11.30
N CYS A 47 3.03 -9.07 10.24
CA CYS A 47 3.25 -10.48 9.94
C CYS A 47 4.54 -11.02 10.58
N ASN A 48 4.54 -12.33 10.90
CA ASN A 48 5.76 -13.05 11.24
C ASN A 48 6.53 -13.38 9.95
N THR A 49 7.46 -12.50 9.57
CA THR A 49 8.18 -12.60 8.29
C THR A 49 9.10 -13.81 8.17
N ALA A 50 9.42 -14.49 9.28
CA ALA A 50 10.22 -15.72 9.26
C ALA A 50 9.42 -16.96 8.84
N GLU A 51 8.09 -16.90 8.95
CA GLU A 51 7.17 -18.02 8.66
C GLU A 51 6.35 -17.82 7.39
N LEU A 52 6.56 -16.68 6.68
CA LEU A 52 5.83 -16.41 5.46
C LEU A 52 6.25 -17.36 4.34
N PRO A 53 5.29 -17.95 3.61
CA PRO A 53 5.60 -18.77 2.45
C PRO A 53 6.11 -17.91 1.29
N ASP A 54 6.92 -18.50 0.42
CA ASP A 54 7.38 -17.83 -0.81
C ASP A 54 6.24 -17.53 -1.79
N GLU A 55 5.13 -18.26 -1.69
CA GLU A 55 3.97 -18.13 -2.55
C GLU A 55 2.67 -18.22 -1.75
N VAL A 56 1.70 -17.38 -2.11
CA VAL A 56 0.33 -17.35 -1.58
C VAL A 56 -0.64 -17.34 -2.77
N GLY A 57 -1.25 -18.49 -3.07
CA GLY A 57 -2.04 -18.68 -4.29
C GLY A 57 -1.19 -18.38 -5.52
N GLU A 58 -1.61 -17.42 -6.35
CA GLU A 58 -0.90 -17.02 -7.57
C GLU A 58 0.12 -15.89 -7.34
N LEU A 59 0.29 -15.46 -6.09
CA LEU A 59 1.20 -14.39 -5.73
C LEU A 59 2.50 -14.94 -5.17
N SER A 60 3.61 -14.31 -5.54
CA SER A 60 4.95 -14.66 -5.04
C SER A 60 5.49 -13.53 -4.19
N LEU A 61 6.23 -13.88 -3.15
CA LEU A 61 6.89 -12.92 -2.26
C LEU A 61 7.93 -12.11 -3.03
N ALA A 62 7.77 -10.79 -3.05
CA ALA A 62 8.78 -9.88 -3.58
C ALA A 62 9.88 -9.64 -2.55
N ASP A 63 9.48 -9.32 -1.31
CA ASP A 63 10.37 -9.13 -0.18
C ASP A 63 9.56 -9.00 1.13
N SER A 64 10.29 -9.05 2.26
CA SER A 64 9.76 -8.80 3.59
C SER A 64 10.79 -8.10 4.48
N THR A 65 10.34 -7.40 5.51
CA THR A 65 11.26 -6.79 6.49
C THR A 65 12.00 -7.86 7.30
N LYS A 66 13.26 -7.59 7.66
CA LYS A 66 14.15 -8.57 8.35
C LYS A 66 14.43 -8.18 9.81
N ARG A 67 14.16 -6.93 10.20
CA ARG A 67 14.66 -6.34 11.45
C ARG A 67 13.52 -6.01 12.42
N ASN A 68 12.31 -6.43 12.13
CA ASN A 68 11.14 -6.21 12.96
C ASN A 68 10.73 -7.51 13.67
N ARG A 69 10.22 -7.41 14.89
CA ARG A 69 9.52 -8.51 15.56
C ARG A 69 8.27 -8.92 14.76
N LEU A 70 7.52 -7.93 14.32
CA LEU A 70 6.38 -8.05 13.41
C LEU A 70 6.65 -7.15 12.21
N GLY A 71 6.60 -7.72 11.03
CA GLY A 71 7.11 -7.08 9.84
C GLY A 71 6.08 -6.72 8.80
N LEU A 72 6.61 -6.28 7.67
CA LEU A 72 5.90 -6.03 6.44
C LEU A 72 6.26 -7.09 5.42
N ALA A 73 5.30 -7.44 4.56
CA ALA A 73 5.57 -8.27 3.38
C ALA A 73 4.80 -7.73 2.17
N LEU A 74 5.34 -8.00 0.99
CA LEU A 74 4.72 -7.65 -0.28
C LEU A 74 4.80 -8.84 -1.21
N TYR A 75 3.64 -9.29 -1.69
CA TYR A 75 3.50 -10.32 -2.71
C TYR A 75 2.95 -9.71 -4.00
N TYR A 76 3.30 -10.29 -5.14
CA TYR A 76 2.85 -9.83 -6.46
C TYR A 76 2.54 -11.01 -7.39
N ARG A 77 1.66 -10.79 -8.36
CA ARG A 77 1.27 -11.78 -9.38
C ARG A 77 2.33 -11.88 -10.48
N LYS A 78 3.09 -12.97 -10.51
CA LYS A 78 4.16 -13.19 -11.51
C LYS A 78 3.64 -13.24 -12.95
N SER A 79 2.41 -13.67 -13.20
CA SER A 79 1.85 -13.68 -14.56
C SER A 79 1.69 -12.26 -15.13
N ARG A 80 1.43 -11.25 -14.30
CA ARG A 80 1.27 -9.84 -14.69
C ARG A 80 2.53 -9.02 -14.46
N PHE A 81 3.23 -9.19 -13.35
CA PHE A 81 4.34 -8.32 -12.97
C PHE A 81 5.69 -9.04 -12.95
N THR A 82 6.74 -8.23 -13.01
CA THR A 82 8.12 -8.64 -12.69
C THR A 82 8.67 -7.71 -11.63
N ALA A 83 9.11 -8.24 -10.49
CA ALA A 83 9.78 -7.46 -9.47
C ALA A 83 11.21 -7.13 -9.92
N VAL A 84 11.56 -5.85 -9.92
CA VAL A 84 12.87 -5.34 -10.37
C VAL A 84 13.77 -5.08 -9.18
N LYS A 85 13.21 -4.41 -8.17
CA LYS A 85 13.96 -3.99 -6.97
C LYS A 85 13.01 -3.82 -5.81
N SER A 86 13.37 -4.34 -4.65
CA SER A 86 12.69 -4.08 -3.38
C SER A 86 13.63 -3.34 -2.42
N GLY A 87 13.03 -2.61 -1.47
CA GLY A 87 13.75 -1.96 -0.40
C GLY A 87 12.91 -1.84 0.85
N THR A 88 13.55 -2.08 2.00
CA THR A 88 12.96 -1.86 3.33
C THR A 88 13.59 -0.62 3.95
N PHE A 89 12.76 0.26 4.54
CA PHE A 89 13.21 1.57 4.97
C PHE A 89 12.90 1.81 6.44
N ALA A 90 13.95 2.21 7.18
CA ALA A 90 13.84 2.65 8.55
C ALA A 90 13.39 4.12 8.60
N LEU A 91 12.18 4.36 9.03
CA LEU A 91 11.68 5.72 9.24
C LEU A 91 11.90 6.18 10.69
N LYS A 92 11.68 7.49 10.95
CA LYS A 92 11.83 8.05 12.29
C LYS A 92 10.99 7.26 13.32
N LYS A 93 11.62 6.84 14.41
CA LYS A 93 11.02 5.98 15.43
C LYS A 93 10.32 6.77 16.52
N SER A 94 9.21 6.22 17.05
CA SER A 94 8.62 6.64 18.31
C SER A 94 9.43 6.09 19.51
N LEU A 95 9.13 6.58 20.73
CA LEU A 95 9.69 5.99 21.94
C LEU A 95 9.24 4.53 22.11
N HIS A 96 8.00 4.23 21.79
CA HIS A 96 7.47 2.86 21.80
C HIS A 96 8.30 1.93 20.89
N ASP A 97 8.63 2.37 19.67
CA ASP A 97 9.41 1.59 18.71
C ASP A 97 10.87 1.37 19.14
N ARG A 98 11.37 2.19 20.07
CA ARG A 98 12.76 2.07 20.58
C ARG A 98 12.87 1.12 21.75
N VAL A 99 11.83 1.03 22.59
CA VAL A 99 11.90 0.41 23.92
C VAL A 99 11.00 -0.81 24.06
N LEU A 100 9.72 -0.70 23.68
CA LEU A 100 8.70 -1.71 23.99
C LEU A 100 8.51 -2.75 22.87
N ALA A 101 8.48 -2.32 21.62
CA ALA A 101 8.30 -3.20 20.47
C ALA A 101 9.17 -2.72 19.31
N PRO A 102 10.42 -3.22 19.19
CA PRO A 102 11.33 -2.77 18.15
C PRO A 102 10.73 -2.95 16.75
N ALA A 103 10.44 -1.83 16.10
CA ALA A 103 10.02 -1.76 14.71
C ALA A 103 11.00 -0.85 13.97
N HIS A 104 11.96 -1.48 13.28
CA HIS A 104 13.03 -0.76 12.60
C HIS A 104 12.63 -0.30 11.21
N GLU A 105 11.84 -1.11 10.50
CA GLU A 105 11.47 -0.92 9.10
C GLU A 105 9.96 -0.71 9.03
N ARG A 106 9.54 0.48 8.60
CA ARG A 106 8.15 0.90 8.57
C ARG A 106 7.57 1.05 7.17
N LEU A 107 8.42 0.84 6.17
CA LEU A 107 8.09 0.89 4.77
C LEU A 107 8.82 -0.25 4.05
N LEU A 108 8.08 -0.96 3.21
CA LEU A 108 8.59 -1.92 2.24
C LEU A 108 8.05 -1.52 0.88
N GLY A 109 8.91 -1.13 -0.04
CA GLY A 109 8.56 -0.76 -1.41
C GLY A 109 9.14 -1.73 -2.43
N THR A 110 8.40 -2.00 -3.49
CA THR A 110 8.84 -2.83 -4.62
C THR A 110 8.56 -2.13 -5.93
N ARG A 111 9.58 -1.97 -6.76
CA ARG A 111 9.45 -1.54 -8.16
C ARG A 111 9.07 -2.74 -9.00
N LEU A 112 7.96 -2.62 -9.71
CA LEU A 112 7.37 -3.65 -10.55
C LEU A 112 7.32 -3.18 -12.01
N ILE A 113 7.53 -4.11 -12.95
CA ILE A 113 7.19 -3.95 -14.36
C ILE A 113 5.85 -4.62 -14.58
N ASP A 114 4.83 -3.86 -14.97
CA ASP A 114 3.55 -4.37 -15.46
C ASP A 114 3.73 -4.81 -16.92
N LYS A 115 3.73 -6.12 -17.15
CA LYS A 115 3.94 -6.74 -18.47
C LYS A 115 2.75 -6.53 -19.41
N GLN A 116 1.56 -6.29 -18.85
CA GLN A 116 0.34 -6.06 -19.64
C GLN A 116 0.31 -4.63 -20.19
N GLU A 117 0.67 -3.66 -19.37
CA GLU A 117 0.67 -2.24 -19.74
C GLU A 117 2.03 -1.77 -20.27
N ASN A 118 3.07 -2.63 -20.21
CA ASN A 118 4.46 -2.30 -20.53
C ASN A 118 4.92 -1.01 -19.81
N ARG A 119 4.62 -0.93 -18.51
CA ARG A 119 4.90 0.23 -17.65
C ARG A 119 5.52 -0.22 -16.34
N GLU A 120 6.24 0.69 -15.73
CA GLU A 120 6.78 0.48 -14.40
C GLU A 120 5.98 1.26 -13.36
N LEU A 121 5.94 0.73 -12.14
CA LEU A 121 5.33 1.38 -10.98
C LEU A 121 6.04 0.94 -9.70
N VAL A 122 5.82 1.68 -8.64
CA VAL A 122 6.24 1.31 -7.27
C VAL A 122 5.01 1.02 -6.44
N VAL A 123 4.97 -0.14 -5.79
CA VAL A 123 3.93 -0.48 -4.80
C VAL A 123 4.60 -0.66 -3.44
N ALA A 124 3.96 -0.20 -2.37
CA ALA A 124 4.53 -0.27 -1.05
C ALA A 124 3.53 -0.63 0.04
N SER A 125 4.00 -1.45 1.00
CA SER A 125 3.36 -1.71 2.29
C SER A 125 3.93 -0.76 3.33
N PHE A 126 3.05 -0.05 4.05
CA PHE A 126 3.41 0.94 5.06
C PHE A 126 2.72 0.64 6.39
N HIS A 127 3.46 0.84 7.51
CA HIS A 127 2.90 0.75 8.85
C HIS A 127 3.45 1.87 9.72
N ALA A 128 2.62 2.88 9.98
CA ALA A 128 3.00 4.05 10.78
C ALA A 128 3.20 3.72 12.26
N ALA A 129 3.80 4.66 12.99
CA ALA A 129 3.91 4.57 14.44
C ALA A 129 2.53 4.45 15.10
N PRO A 130 2.40 3.70 16.23
CA PRO A 130 1.13 3.43 16.88
C PRO A 130 0.44 4.70 17.38
N LEU A 131 -0.84 4.58 17.78
CA LEU A 131 -1.67 5.71 18.26
C LEU A 131 -1.07 6.47 19.45
N THR A 132 -0.25 5.81 20.26
CA THR A 132 0.48 6.44 21.37
C THR A 132 1.52 7.48 20.93
N ALA A 133 1.91 7.47 19.65
CA ALA A 133 2.79 8.47 19.07
C ALA A 133 2.01 9.73 18.64
N LEU A 134 2.74 10.85 18.49
CA LEU A 134 2.15 12.11 18.04
C LEU A 134 1.80 12.06 16.53
N ASN A 135 0.73 12.73 16.15
CA ASN A 135 0.34 12.87 14.73
C ASN A 135 1.44 13.52 13.87
N SER A 136 2.22 14.43 14.44
CA SER A 136 3.37 15.05 13.76
C SER A 136 4.43 14.02 13.36
N LEU A 137 4.69 13.02 14.21
CA LEU A 137 5.61 11.93 13.88
C LEU A 137 5.08 11.11 12.71
N ARG A 138 3.79 10.72 12.73
CA ARG A 138 3.16 9.95 11.64
C ARG A 138 3.18 10.73 10.32
N ARG A 139 2.87 12.03 10.31
CA ARG A 139 3.02 12.87 9.11
C ARG A 139 4.46 12.88 8.58
N ASN A 140 5.44 13.02 9.48
CA ASN A 140 6.85 12.96 9.10
C ASN A 140 7.24 11.59 8.52
N GLN A 141 6.69 10.48 9.07
CA GLN A 141 6.92 9.13 8.53
C GLN A 141 6.31 8.99 7.13
N ILE A 142 5.08 9.46 6.92
CA ILE A 142 4.41 9.43 5.61
C ILE A 142 5.23 10.22 4.57
N ARG A 143 5.64 11.45 4.92
CA ARG A 143 6.47 12.27 4.03
C ARG A 143 7.81 11.60 3.70
N ALA A 144 8.48 11.03 4.69
CA ALA A 144 9.74 10.31 4.49
C ALA A 144 9.53 9.08 3.61
N ALA A 145 8.44 8.32 3.84
CA ALA A 145 8.07 7.16 3.02
C ALA A 145 7.89 7.56 1.54
N HIS A 146 7.15 8.63 1.25
CA HIS A 146 7.01 9.14 -0.12
C HIS A 146 8.36 9.53 -0.73
N GLY A 147 9.29 10.09 0.05
CA GLY A 147 10.67 10.36 -0.38
C GLY A 147 11.43 9.11 -0.77
N GLU A 148 11.35 8.05 0.04
CA GLU A 148 12.00 6.75 -0.24
C GLU A 148 11.41 6.07 -1.48
N LEU A 149 10.10 6.19 -1.72
CA LEU A 149 9.48 5.64 -2.93
C LEU A 149 9.96 6.35 -4.20
N ARG A 150 10.22 7.67 -4.14
CA ARG A 150 10.84 8.38 -5.25
C ARG A 150 12.26 7.89 -5.53
N VAL A 151 13.06 7.64 -4.49
CA VAL A 151 14.41 7.07 -4.65
C VAL A 151 14.36 5.66 -5.23
N LEU A 152 13.34 4.87 -4.89
CA LEU A 152 13.15 3.52 -5.43
C LEU A 152 12.73 3.53 -6.91
N GLY A 153 11.94 4.54 -7.32
CA GLY A 153 11.46 4.68 -8.69
C GLY A 153 11.18 6.15 -9.04
N ASP A 154 12.23 6.91 -9.39
CA ASP A 154 12.09 8.33 -9.73
C ASP A 154 11.18 8.51 -10.95
N GLY A 155 10.19 9.41 -10.81
CA GLY A 155 9.20 9.70 -11.84
C GLY A 155 8.21 8.58 -12.16
N LEU A 156 8.31 7.42 -11.49
CA LEU A 156 7.37 6.32 -11.69
C LEU A 156 6.06 6.54 -10.91
N PRO A 157 4.93 6.06 -11.45
CA PRO A 157 3.71 5.95 -10.66
C PRO A 157 3.96 5.16 -9.38
N ALA A 158 3.37 5.61 -8.26
CA ALA A 158 3.56 4.99 -6.96
C ALA A 158 2.22 4.82 -6.23
N LEU A 159 2.06 3.68 -5.57
CA LEU A 159 0.94 3.35 -4.69
C LEU A 159 1.48 2.89 -3.34
N MET A 160 1.16 3.59 -2.27
CA MET A 160 1.45 3.17 -0.90
C MET A 160 0.15 2.87 -0.18
N VAL A 161 0.04 1.66 0.34
CA VAL A 161 -1.11 1.17 1.12
C VAL A 161 -0.65 0.68 2.48
N GLY A 162 -1.53 0.67 3.48
CA GLY A 162 -1.16 0.14 4.79
C GLY A 162 -1.94 0.74 5.95
N ASP A 163 -1.46 0.43 7.15
CA ASP A 163 -1.95 1.00 8.39
C ASP A 163 -1.19 2.31 8.70
N TYR A 164 -1.87 3.43 8.48
CA TYR A 164 -1.33 4.76 8.73
C TYR A 164 -1.50 5.23 10.18
N ASN A 165 -2.25 4.48 10.99
CA ASN A 165 -2.53 4.84 12.39
C ASN A 165 -2.96 6.31 12.57
N TYR A 166 -3.71 6.85 11.59
CA TYR A 166 -4.08 8.27 11.53
C TYR A 166 -5.60 8.46 11.44
N PRO A 167 -6.36 8.19 12.53
CA PRO A 167 -7.84 8.16 12.50
C PRO A 167 -8.49 9.53 12.38
N TRP A 168 -7.83 10.61 12.83
CA TRP A 168 -8.39 11.96 12.91
C TRP A 168 -7.62 12.95 12.04
N PHE A 169 -8.20 14.14 11.82
CA PHE A 169 -7.57 15.27 11.11
C PHE A 169 -7.18 14.96 9.65
N LYS A 170 -8.04 14.21 8.95
CA LYS A 170 -7.78 13.76 7.57
C LYS A 170 -7.55 14.91 6.59
N LYS A 171 -8.22 16.07 6.79
CA LYS A 171 -8.02 17.24 5.94
C LYS A 171 -6.57 17.71 5.99
N ASN A 172 -6.02 17.91 7.18
CA ASN A 172 -4.62 18.30 7.36
C ASN A 172 -3.65 17.27 6.80
N LEU A 173 -4.00 15.97 6.89
CA LEU A 173 -3.18 14.92 6.30
C LEU A 173 -3.23 14.98 4.78
N SER A 174 -4.41 15.18 4.18
CA SER A 174 -4.57 15.30 2.73
C SER A 174 -3.74 16.45 2.17
N GLU A 175 -3.79 17.62 2.80
CA GLU A 175 -2.98 18.77 2.43
C GLU A 175 -1.47 18.43 2.45
N HIS A 176 -0.97 17.80 3.51
CA HIS A 176 0.43 17.37 3.60
C HIS A 176 0.83 16.32 2.57
N VAL A 177 -0.07 15.41 2.22
CA VAL A 177 0.16 14.39 1.20
C VAL A 177 0.25 15.05 -0.18
N GLN A 178 -0.64 16.00 -0.48
CA GLN A 178 -0.67 16.75 -1.74
C GLN A 178 0.58 17.64 -1.91
N GLU A 179 1.08 18.27 -0.85
CA GLU A 179 2.36 19.02 -0.88
C GLU A 179 3.53 18.16 -1.35
N ASN A 180 3.45 16.85 -1.17
CA ASN A 180 4.43 15.88 -1.64
C ASN A 180 4.09 15.26 -3.01
N GLY A 181 3.07 15.78 -3.71
CA GLY A 181 2.66 15.30 -5.03
C GLY A 181 1.94 13.96 -5.02
N TYR A 182 1.39 13.56 -3.87
CA TYR A 182 0.54 12.37 -3.73
C TYR A 182 -0.90 12.75 -3.45
N ASP A 183 -1.82 11.92 -3.91
CA ASP A 183 -3.23 11.97 -3.53
C ASP A 183 -3.51 11.00 -2.41
N LEU A 184 -4.44 11.35 -1.51
CA LEU A 184 -4.90 10.51 -0.42
C LEU A 184 -6.31 10.01 -0.71
N THR A 185 -6.53 8.69 -0.67
CA THR A 185 -7.84 8.07 -0.83
C THR A 185 -8.15 7.20 0.38
N LEU A 186 -9.22 7.55 1.09
CA LEU A 186 -9.69 6.81 2.27
C LEU A 186 -10.47 5.57 1.85
N SER A 187 -10.48 4.55 2.73
CA SER A 187 -11.40 3.41 2.62
C SER A 187 -12.86 3.87 2.69
N GLU A 188 -13.76 3.13 2.03
CA GLU A 188 -15.20 3.44 2.01
C GLU A 188 -15.81 3.46 3.41
N THR A 189 -15.39 2.53 4.27
CA THR A 189 -15.82 2.47 5.66
C THR A 189 -14.65 2.47 6.62
N ARG A 190 -14.93 2.58 7.90
CA ARG A 190 -13.92 2.50 8.97
C ARG A 190 -13.30 1.13 9.00
N THR A 191 -11.98 1.05 9.18
CA THR A 191 -11.21 -0.20 9.05
C THR A 191 -10.76 -0.79 10.38
N TYR A 192 -10.93 -0.07 11.49
CA TYR A 192 -10.50 -0.51 12.82
C TYR A 192 -11.65 -0.68 13.79
N THR A 193 -11.72 -1.82 14.49
CA THR A 193 -12.90 -2.23 15.27
C THR A 193 -12.64 -2.58 16.74
N ARG A 194 -11.36 -2.61 17.17
CA ARG A 194 -11.00 -3.06 18.53
C ARG A 194 -11.68 -2.30 19.66
N TYR A 195 -11.88 -1.00 19.49
CA TYR A 195 -12.51 -0.15 20.51
C TYR A 195 -13.75 0.51 19.93
N LYS A 196 -14.92 0.28 20.54
CA LYS A 196 -16.20 0.88 20.11
C LYS A 196 -16.14 2.41 19.97
N PHE A 197 -15.29 3.08 20.75
CA PHE A 197 -15.11 4.54 20.75
C PHE A 197 -13.99 5.03 19.84
N PHE A 198 -13.16 4.15 19.30
CA PHE A 198 -12.01 4.46 18.45
C PHE A 198 -12.14 3.84 17.05
N SER A 199 -13.29 4.03 16.45
CA SER A 199 -13.47 3.59 15.07
C SER A 199 -13.05 4.68 14.09
N GLY A 200 -12.17 4.35 13.14
CA GLY A 200 -11.64 5.29 12.15
C GLY A 200 -11.11 4.61 10.89
N HIS A 201 -10.77 5.43 9.90
CA HIS A 201 -10.04 4.99 8.72
C HIS A 201 -8.55 4.94 9.06
N PHE A 202 -8.08 3.81 9.53
CA PHE A 202 -6.67 3.58 9.85
C PHE A 202 -5.89 3.14 8.61
N ASP A 203 -6.54 2.31 7.81
CA ASP A 203 -6.00 1.73 6.58
C ASP A 203 -6.54 2.49 5.38
N PHE A 204 -5.66 2.98 4.54
CA PHE A 204 -5.99 3.73 3.35
C PHE A 204 -4.84 3.74 2.34
N ALA A 205 -4.97 4.49 1.26
CA ALA A 205 -3.98 4.55 0.20
C ALA A 205 -3.52 5.99 -0.07
N THR A 206 -2.25 6.12 -0.50
CA THR A 206 -1.75 7.33 -1.16
C THR A 206 -1.15 6.96 -2.50
N SER A 207 -1.37 7.79 -3.53
CA SER A 207 -0.90 7.50 -4.89
C SER A 207 -0.31 8.72 -5.56
N MET A 208 0.61 8.46 -6.49
CA MET A 208 1.17 9.45 -7.41
C MET A 208 1.19 8.82 -8.81
N GLY A 209 0.64 9.52 -9.81
CA GLY A 209 0.60 9.02 -11.19
C GLY A 209 -0.30 7.80 -11.42
N LEU A 210 -1.07 7.40 -10.41
CA LEU A 210 -2.16 6.42 -10.48
C LEU A 210 -3.45 7.07 -10.03
N ARG A 211 -4.55 6.77 -10.71
CA ARG A 211 -5.91 7.12 -10.27
C ARG A 211 -6.46 5.96 -9.45
N ILE A 212 -6.82 6.21 -8.22
CA ILE A 212 -7.53 5.24 -7.38
C ILE A 212 -9.03 5.43 -7.66
N ASP A 213 -9.65 4.37 -8.18
CA ASP A 213 -11.10 4.38 -8.44
C ASP A 213 -11.88 4.13 -7.15
N ARG A 214 -11.39 3.20 -6.31
CA ARG A 214 -12.06 2.80 -5.06
C ARG A 214 -11.07 2.19 -4.06
N VAL A 215 -11.35 2.42 -2.76
CA VAL A 215 -10.73 1.71 -1.63
C VAL A 215 -11.85 1.04 -0.83
N GLU A 216 -12.15 -0.19 -1.20
CA GLU A 216 -13.22 -1.00 -0.61
C GLU A 216 -12.76 -1.64 0.70
N THR A 217 -13.61 -1.61 1.71
CA THR A 217 -13.36 -2.32 2.97
C THR A 217 -13.95 -3.72 2.88
N LEU A 218 -13.12 -4.74 3.01
CA LEU A 218 -13.56 -6.13 2.95
C LEU A 218 -14.09 -6.61 4.30
N LYS A 219 -14.69 -7.81 4.31
CA LYS A 219 -15.24 -8.41 5.54
C LYS A 219 -14.15 -8.59 6.58
N GLN A 220 -14.45 -8.22 7.82
CA GLN A 220 -13.56 -8.43 8.96
C GLN A 220 -13.33 -9.93 9.21
N GLY A 221 -12.07 -10.29 9.42
CA GLY A 221 -11.63 -11.61 9.85
C GLY A 221 -11.20 -11.62 11.32
N GLN A 222 -10.07 -12.28 11.61
CA GLN A 222 -9.51 -12.43 12.96
C GLN A 222 -8.69 -11.22 13.43
N SER A 223 -8.36 -10.32 12.52
CA SER A 223 -7.72 -9.04 12.86
C SER A 223 -8.73 -8.05 13.43
N ASP A 224 -8.26 -7.11 14.24
CA ASP A 224 -9.00 -5.90 14.61
C ASP A 224 -8.99 -4.81 13.53
N HIS A 225 -8.23 -5.04 12.46
CA HIS A 225 -8.30 -4.29 11.19
C HIS A 225 -9.12 -5.06 10.16
N MET A 226 -9.84 -4.35 9.30
CA MET A 226 -10.46 -4.91 8.10
C MET A 226 -9.47 -4.80 6.93
N PRO A 227 -9.36 -5.81 6.07
CA PRO A 227 -8.59 -5.66 4.84
C PRO A 227 -9.20 -4.58 3.97
N ILE A 228 -8.38 -3.84 3.24
CA ILE A 228 -8.82 -2.92 2.19
C ILE A 228 -8.39 -3.43 0.82
N LEU A 229 -9.31 -3.36 -0.14
CA LEU A 229 -9.04 -3.62 -1.55
C LEU A 229 -9.00 -2.29 -2.31
N VAL A 230 -7.83 -1.96 -2.81
CA VAL A 230 -7.59 -0.78 -3.65
C VAL A 230 -7.67 -1.19 -5.11
N THR A 231 -8.54 -0.51 -5.86
CA THR A 231 -8.62 -0.61 -7.33
C THR A 231 -8.06 0.66 -7.92
N ALA A 232 -6.98 0.55 -8.69
CA ALA A 232 -6.29 1.68 -9.27
C ALA A 232 -6.01 1.46 -10.77
N ASP A 233 -5.85 2.57 -11.49
CA ASP A 233 -5.49 2.60 -12.89
C ASP A 233 -4.36 3.61 -13.12
N TYR A 234 -3.59 3.42 -14.18
CA TYR A 234 -2.60 4.42 -14.59
C TYR A 234 -3.31 5.71 -15.00
N ALA A 235 -2.94 6.82 -14.40
CA ALA A 235 -3.43 8.11 -14.86
C ALA A 235 -3.11 8.28 -16.35
N SER A 236 -4.11 8.64 -17.14
CA SER A 236 -3.96 8.88 -18.57
C SER A 236 -2.83 9.90 -18.77
N ARG A 237 -1.88 9.62 -19.65
CA ARG A 237 -0.98 10.68 -20.11
C ARG A 237 -1.85 11.76 -20.72
N ILE A 238 -1.91 12.94 -20.14
CA ILE A 238 -2.41 14.12 -20.83
C ILE A 238 -1.52 14.22 -22.08
N PRO A 239 -2.07 14.12 -23.29
CA PRO A 239 -1.24 14.32 -24.47
C PRO A 239 -0.61 15.71 -24.31
N ALA A 240 0.72 15.78 -24.44
CA ALA A 240 1.40 17.06 -24.47
C ALA A 240 0.70 17.87 -25.56
N THR A 241 0.02 18.94 -25.14
CA THR A 241 -0.56 19.91 -26.05
C THR A 241 0.61 20.41 -26.88
N GLU A 242 0.59 20.13 -28.18
CA GLU A 242 1.56 20.66 -29.11
C GLU A 242 1.60 22.17 -28.87
N ALA A 243 2.73 22.66 -28.36
CA ALA A 243 3.00 24.08 -28.29
C ALA A 243 3.06 24.60 -29.73
N ILE A 244 2.06 25.38 -30.10
CA ILE A 244 1.98 26.14 -31.34
C ILE A 244 2.95 27.32 -31.25
#